data_ad8cc1f8fe913cfa564ccd696388c535
#
_entry.id   ad8cc1f8fe913cfa564ccd696388c535
#
_cell.length_a   1.000
_cell.length_b   1.000
_cell.length_c   1.000
_cell.angle_alpha   90.00
_cell.angle_beta   90.00
_cell.angle_gamma   90.00
#
_symmetry.space_group_name_H-M   'P 1'
#
loop_
_entity.id
_entity.type
_entity.pdbx_description
1 polymer ?
#
loop_
_entity_poly.entity_id
_entity_poly.type
_entity_poly.pdbx_seq_one_letter_code
_entity_poly.pdbx_strand_id
1 'polypeptide(L)'
;MAMMELTADSRQYTGKEINRKRRAEGKIPGVIYGKGLETRSIEFQRRPLEKFLDTARRGTVVVKMTVQDGAVGKESFAVLKETQTHPLTGRVTHVDFYEVALGRKFRVEVPLRIKGKAVGIEMGGVLDVVTRSLEVECTPDAVPEFLELDVASLGIGDSLHLADVRFPEGVVPTEKDLRMTLAAVHTPKAEAAPVAVEELAVEGAEGASVAEPGAKEEKPEKEAKKPEKEPKKKE
;
A
#
# COMPACT_ATOMS: atom_id res chain seq x y z
N MET A 1 -7.29 16.55 -17.38
CA MET A 1 -6.10 16.40 -16.51
C MET A 1 -6.22 17.33 -15.32
N ALA A 2 -6.28 16.79 -14.12
CA ALA A 2 -6.17 17.58 -12.91
C ALA A 2 -4.69 17.86 -12.65
N MET A 3 -4.20 19.03 -13.05
CA MET A 3 -2.86 19.47 -12.72
C MET A 3 -2.94 20.25 -11.41
N MET A 4 -2.32 19.72 -10.36
CA MET A 4 -2.24 20.37 -9.05
C MET A 4 -0.86 20.99 -8.86
N GLU A 5 -0.83 22.13 -8.16
CA GLU A 5 0.42 22.78 -7.79
C GLU A 5 0.76 22.45 -6.34
N LEU A 6 2.00 22.08 -6.08
CA LEU A 6 2.50 21.76 -4.75
C LEU A 6 3.85 22.43 -4.51
N THR A 7 3.96 23.13 -3.40
CA THR A 7 5.20 23.78 -2.99
C THR A 7 5.95 22.90 -1.99
N ALA A 8 7.24 22.72 -2.20
CA ALA A 8 8.13 21.99 -1.33
C ALA A 8 9.35 22.83 -0.97
N ASP A 9 9.86 22.68 0.25
CA ASP A 9 11.09 23.29 0.70
C ASP A 9 12.23 22.28 0.54
N SER A 10 13.40 22.71 0.03
CA SER A 10 14.60 21.87 0.01
C SER A 10 15.11 21.66 1.43
N ARG A 11 15.58 20.43 1.76
CA ARG A 11 16.14 20.12 3.07
C ARG A 11 17.52 19.50 2.94
N GLN A 12 18.43 19.95 3.79
CA GLN A 12 19.81 19.42 3.86
C GLN A 12 20.01 18.44 5.03
N TYR A 13 19.09 18.45 6.00
CA TYR A 13 19.23 17.63 7.19
C TYR A 13 18.53 16.28 7.03
N THR A 14 19.21 15.26 7.56
CA THR A 14 18.76 13.87 7.59
C THR A 14 18.84 13.35 9.04
N GLY A 15 18.18 12.23 9.31
CA GLY A 15 18.24 11.56 10.58
C GLY A 15 16.89 11.46 11.31
N LYS A 16 16.81 10.47 12.22
CA LYS A 16 15.56 10.06 12.88
C LYS A 16 14.99 11.15 13.80
N GLU A 17 15.84 11.76 14.61
CA GLU A 17 15.40 12.75 15.61
C GLU A 17 14.90 14.04 14.96
N ILE A 18 15.61 14.53 13.95
CA ILE A 18 15.26 15.75 13.23
C ILE A 18 13.92 15.54 12.51
N ASN A 19 13.76 14.44 11.80
CA ASN A 19 12.51 14.12 11.10
C ASN A 19 11.33 13.97 12.07
N ARG A 20 11.56 13.45 13.29
CA ARG A 20 10.51 13.37 14.33
C ARG A 20 10.07 14.77 14.79
N LYS A 21 11.00 15.69 15.03
CA LYS A 21 10.70 17.08 15.40
C LYS A 21 9.92 17.79 14.29
N ARG A 22 10.39 17.66 13.03
CA ARG A 22 9.73 18.28 11.88
C ARG A 22 8.31 17.78 11.66
N ARG A 23 8.06 16.47 11.83
CA ARG A 23 6.70 15.93 11.77
C ARG A 23 5.81 16.47 12.89
N ALA A 24 6.35 16.73 14.08
CA ALA A 24 5.62 17.36 15.18
C ALA A 24 5.26 18.83 14.84
N GLU A 25 6.13 19.54 14.13
CA GLU A 25 5.91 20.90 13.61
C GLU A 25 4.94 20.95 12.41
N GLY A 26 4.47 19.79 11.94
CA GLY A 26 3.54 19.72 10.79
C GLY A 26 4.25 19.72 9.44
N LYS A 27 5.54 19.44 9.37
CA LYS A 27 6.30 19.26 8.14
C LYS A 27 6.52 17.79 7.86
N ILE A 28 6.23 17.36 6.63
CA ILE A 28 6.35 15.97 6.19
C ILE A 28 7.56 15.84 5.28
N PRO A 29 8.52 14.98 5.62
CA PRO A 29 9.67 14.73 4.77
C PRO A 29 9.26 13.96 3.51
N GLY A 30 9.90 14.26 2.40
CA GLY A 30 9.77 13.55 1.14
C GLY A 30 11.08 13.52 0.38
N VAL A 31 11.05 12.80 -0.73
CA VAL A 31 12.16 12.68 -1.68
C VAL A 31 11.61 12.87 -3.09
N ILE A 32 12.35 13.59 -3.91
CA ILE A 32 12.10 13.67 -5.35
C ILE A 32 13.29 13.08 -6.09
N TYR A 33 13.02 12.16 -7.00
CA TYR A 33 14.04 11.49 -7.81
C TYR A 33 13.49 11.23 -9.21
N GLY A 34 14.38 11.10 -10.19
CA GLY A 34 14.01 10.85 -11.58
C GLY A 34 15.14 10.22 -12.37
N LYS A 35 14.80 9.70 -13.55
CA LYS A 35 15.80 9.06 -14.42
C LYS A 35 16.80 10.09 -14.97
N GLY A 36 18.05 10.01 -14.50
CA GLY A 36 19.12 10.92 -14.90
C GLY A 36 19.10 12.27 -14.17
N LEU A 37 18.36 12.37 -13.07
CA LEU A 37 18.29 13.54 -12.21
C LEU A 37 18.84 13.19 -10.82
N GLU A 38 19.42 14.18 -10.15
CA GLU A 38 19.90 14.01 -8.78
C GLU A 38 18.72 13.88 -7.81
N THR A 39 18.82 12.93 -6.89
CA THR A 39 17.84 12.77 -5.81
C THR A 39 17.92 13.94 -4.86
N ARG A 40 16.80 14.60 -4.62
CA ARG A 40 16.70 15.75 -3.72
C ARG A 40 15.78 15.42 -2.55
N SER A 41 16.26 15.74 -1.35
CA SER A 41 15.45 15.66 -0.14
C SER A 41 14.63 16.93 0.02
N ILE A 42 13.32 16.77 0.20
CA ILE A 42 12.35 17.87 0.30
C ILE A 42 11.48 17.71 1.54
N GLU A 43 10.84 18.80 1.94
CA GLU A 43 9.82 18.77 2.99
C GLU A 43 8.57 19.53 2.55
N PHE A 44 7.42 19.05 2.99
CA PHE A 44 6.12 19.63 2.66
C PHE A 44 5.41 20.11 3.91
N GLN A 45 4.58 21.14 3.75
CA GLN A 45 3.58 21.49 4.75
C GLN A 45 2.48 20.41 4.77
N ARG A 46 2.09 19.96 5.97
CA ARG A 46 1.10 18.88 6.12
C ARG A 46 -0.22 19.15 5.42
N ARG A 47 -0.84 20.31 5.67
CA ARG A 47 -2.19 20.62 5.15
C ARG A 47 -2.29 20.60 3.61
N PRO A 48 -1.40 21.28 2.85
CA PRO A 48 -1.42 21.23 1.39
C PRO A 48 -1.19 19.81 0.86
N LEU A 49 -0.25 19.08 1.48
CA LEU A 49 0.08 17.73 1.08
C LEU A 49 -1.09 16.76 1.31
N GLU A 50 -1.77 16.82 2.46
CA GLU A 50 -2.94 15.98 2.75
C GLU A 50 -4.07 16.21 1.74
N LYS A 51 -4.38 17.45 1.39
CA LYS A 51 -5.36 17.77 0.35
C LYS A 51 -4.98 17.19 -1.02
N PHE A 52 -3.70 17.27 -1.36
CA PHE A 52 -3.19 16.65 -2.59
C PHE A 52 -3.35 15.13 -2.55
N LEU A 53 -2.95 14.48 -1.45
CA LEU A 53 -3.04 13.03 -1.30
C LEU A 53 -4.48 12.53 -1.31
N ASP A 54 -5.45 13.28 -0.79
CA ASP A 54 -6.87 12.91 -0.87
C ASP A 54 -7.38 12.93 -2.32
N THR A 55 -6.84 13.80 -3.16
CA THR A 55 -7.13 13.80 -4.60
C THR A 55 -6.39 12.66 -5.31
N ALA A 56 -5.12 12.45 -4.98
CA ALA A 56 -4.29 11.39 -5.55
C ALA A 56 -4.77 9.97 -5.21
N ARG A 57 -5.47 9.79 -4.09
CA ARG A 57 -6.14 8.51 -3.75
C ARG A 57 -7.26 8.12 -4.71
N ARG A 58 -7.87 9.09 -5.38
CA ARG A 58 -8.98 8.87 -6.32
C ARG A 58 -8.51 8.57 -7.73
N GLY A 59 -7.25 8.89 -8.03
CA GLY A 59 -6.68 8.71 -9.35
C GLY A 59 -5.24 9.17 -9.42
N THR A 60 -4.57 8.82 -10.51
CA THR A 60 -3.20 9.27 -10.78
C THR A 60 -3.21 10.76 -11.12
N VAL A 61 -2.43 11.56 -10.41
CA VAL A 61 -2.33 13.01 -10.61
C VAL A 61 -0.89 13.40 -10.90
N VAL A 62 -0.70 14.14 -11.99
CA VAL A 62 0.57 14.80 -12.30
C VAL A 62 0.61 16.14 -11.56
N VAL A 63 1.66 16.37 -10.81
CA VAL A 63 1.85 17.56 -9.97
C VAL A 63 2.89 18.47 -10.58
N LYS A 64 2.56 19.75 -10.69
CA LYS A 64 3.55 20.80 -10.89
C LYS A 64 4.15 21.15 -9.53
N MET A 65 5.37 20.70 -9.29
CA MET A 65 6.07 20.91 -8.04
C MET A 65 7.02 22.11 -8.15
N THR A 66 6.90 23.04 -7.22
CA THR A 66 7.84 24.14 -7.06
C THR A 66 8.70 23.86 -5.83
N VAL A 67 9.94 23.46 -6.06
CA VAL A 67 10.92 23.25 -4.99
C VAL A 67 11.64 24.55 -4.69
N GLN A 68 11.45 25.07 -3.48
CA GLN A 68 12.14 26.26 -3.00
C GLN A 68 13.52 25.87 -2.45
N ASP A 69 14.56 26.30 -3.13
CA ASP A 69 15.95 26.14 -2.68
C ASP A 69 16.50 27.55 -2.37
N GLY A 70 16.20 28.03 -1.16
CA GLY A 70 16.48 29.42 -0.78
C GLY A 70 15.61 30.43 -1.56
N ALA A 71 16.25 31.27 -2.37
CA ALA A 71 15.57 32.35 -3.13
C ALA A 71 15.11 31.90 -4.54
N VAL A 72 15.49 30.72 -5.00
CA VAL A 72 15.18 30.24 -6.37
C VAL A 72 14.24 29.05 -6.31
N GLY A 73 13.05 29.22 -6.88
CA GLY A 73 12.10 28.13 -7.08
C GLY A 73 12.41 27.39 -8.38
N LYS A 74 12.65 26.07 -8.31
CA LYS A 74 12.76 25.20 -9.48
C LYS A 74 11.44 24.50 -9.70
N GLU A 75 10.83 24.73 -10.85
CA GLU A 75 9.60 24.06 -11.25
C GLU A 75 9.94 22.71 -11.90
N SER A 76 9.22 21.67 -11.52
CA SER A 76 9.33 20.33 -12.10
C SER A 76 7.98 19.64 -12.11
N PHE A 77 7.79 18.72 -13.06
CA PHE A 77 6.63 17.84 -13.07
C PHE A 77 6.97 16.55 -12.34
N ALA A 78 6.11 16.13 -11.46
CA ALA A 78 6.32 14.93 -10.67
C ALA A 78 5.02 14.12 -10.55
N VAL A 79 5.16 12.83 -10.35
CA VAL A 79 4.07 11.92 -10.04
C VAL A 79 4.31 11.31 -8.67
N LEU A 80 3.26 11.12 -7.91
CA LEU A 80 3.30 10.42 -6.64
C LEU A 80 3.64 8.96 -6.89
N LYS A 81 4.76 8.47 -6.34
CA LYS A 81 5.16 7.06 -6.47
C LYS A 81 4.77 6.25 -5.25
N GLU A 82 5.04 6.77 -4.05
CA GLU A 82 4.76 6.06 -2.81
C GLU A 82 4.38 7.03 -1.69
N THR A 83 3.49 6.59 -0.82
CA THR A 83 3.10 7.31 0.39
C THR A 83 3.16 6.37 1.59
N GLN A 84 4.02 6.69 2.54
CA GLN A 84 4.11 5.96 3.80
C GLN A 84 3.21 6.61 4.85
N THR A 85 2.35 5.81 5.45
CA THR A 85 1.44 6.24 6.50
C THR A 85 1.71 5.48 7.80
N HIS A 86 1.45 6.14 8.92
CA HIS A 86 1.56 5.50 10.22
C HIS A 86 0.35 4.57 10.45
N PRO A 87 0.55 3.27 10.73
CA PRO A 87 -0.51 2.27 10.73
C PRO A 87 -1.64 2.55 11.74
N LEU A 88 -1.31 3.09 12.91
CA LEU A 88 -2.30 3.36 13.96
C LEU A 88 -3.01 4.71 13.81
N THR A 89 -2.30 5.74 13.34
CA THR A 89 -2.85 7.10 13.29
C THR A 89 -3.29 7.54 11.89
N GLY A 90 -2.95 6.77 10.85
CA GLY A 90 -3.21 7.11 9.45
C GLY A 90 -2.45 8.35 8.94
N ARG A 91 -1.60 8.96 9.77
CA ARG A 91 -0.85 10.16 9.40
C ARG A 91 0.24 9.84 8.42
N VAL A 92 0.40 10.67 7.40
CA VAL A 92 1.49 10.55 6.43
C VAL A 92 2.83 10.80 7.11
N THR A 93 3.77 9.89 6.89
CA THR A 93 5.11 9.92 7.47
C THR A 93 6.20 10.22 6.44
N HIS A 94 6.02 9.81 5.20
CA HIS A 94 6.94 10.05 4.10
C HIS A 94 6.20 10.06 2.76
N VAL A 95 6.73 10.77 1.78
CA VAL A 95 6.16 10.82 0.43
C VAL A 95 7.28 10.82 -0.60
N ASP A 96 7.14 9.96 -1.59
CA ASP A 96 8.09 9.79 -2.67
C ASP A 96 7.50 10.29 -3.98
N PHE A 97 8.19 11.21 -4.62
CA PHE A 97 7.83 11.76 -5.90
C PHE A 97 8.82 11.35 -6.98
N TYR A 98 8.29 10.94 -8.12
CA TYR A 98 9.08 10.67 -9.30
C TYR A 98 9.01 11.87 -10.24
N GLU A 99 10.15 12.53 -10.46
CA GLU A 99 10.27 13.67 -11.38
C GLU A 99 10.26 13.17 -12.83
N VAL A 100 9.38 13.73 -13.61
CA VAL A 100 9.14 13.31 -14.98
C VAL A 100 9.63 14.38 -15.94
N ALA A 101 10.50 13.99 -16.87
CA ALA A 101 10.93 14.87 -17.94
C ALA A 101 9.89 14.86 -19.07
N LEU A 102 9.53 16.01 -19.59
CA LEU A 102 8.62 16.17 -20.72
C LEU A 102 9.14 15.36 -21.92
N GLY A 103 8.23 14.60 -22.57
CA GLY A 103 8.56 13.83 -23.76
C GLY A 103 9.22 12.46 -23.49
N ARG A 104 9.46 12.06 -22.27
CA ARG A 104 9.96 10.71 -21.93
C ARG A 104 8.86 9.84 -21.37
N LYS A 105 8.85 8.56 -21.78
CA LYS A 105 7.97 7.55 -21.21
C LYS A 105 8.45 7.19 -19.79
N PHE A 106 7.52 7.02 -18.90
CA PHE A 106 7.76 6.59 -17.52
C PHE A 106 6.69 5.60 -17.09
N ARG A 107 6.95 4.89 -16.00
CA ARG A 107 6.05 3.91 -15.44
C ARG A 107 5.31 4.47 -14.24
N VAL A 108 4.02 4.31 -14.28
CA VAL A 108 3.13 4.78 -13.23
C VAL A 108 2.06 3.74 -12.94
N GLU A 109 1.68 3.66 -11.69
CA GLU A 109 0.59 2.81 -11.22
C GLU A 109 -0.73 3.58 -11.31
N VAL A 110 -1.68 3.05 -12.09
CA VAL A 110 -2.98 3.65 -12.32
C VAL A 110 -4.07 2.79 -11.67
N PRO A 111 -4.93 3.38 -10.84
CA PRO A 111 -6.01 2.64 -10.21
C PRO A 111 -7.07 2.21 -11.21
N LEU A 112 -7.65 1.02 -10.95
CA LEU A 112 -8.74 0.46 -11.73
C LEU A 112 -10.07 0.88 -11.10
N ARG A 113 -11.01 1.33 -11.92
CA ARG A 113 -12.35 1.71 -11.50
C ARG A 113 -13.37 0.81 -12.16
N ILE A 114 -14.16 0.15 -11.33
CA ILE A 114 -15.24 -0.72 -11.79
C ILE A 114 -16.39 0.13 -12.31
N LYS A 115 -16.89 -0.20 -13.51
CA LYS A 115 -18.05 0.39 -14.14
C LYS A 115 -19.11 -0.67 -14.34
N GLY A 116 -20.35 -0.33 -13.98
CA GLY A 116 -21.47 -1.23 -14.10
C GLY A 116 -21.66 -2.14 -12.88
N LYS A 117 -22.64 -3.03 -12.96
CA LYS A 117 -22.98 -4.04 -11.97
C LYS A 117 -23.00 -5.39 -12.68
N ALA A 118 -22.19 -6.32 -12.20
CA ALA A 118 -22.09 -7.63 -12.82
C ALA A 118 -23.42 -8.41 -12.66
N VAL A 119 -23.88 -9.06 -13.74
CA VAL A 119 -25.06 -9.96 -13.73
C VAL A 119 -24.87 -11.07 -12.69
N GLY A 120 -23.65 -11.55 -12.52
CA GLY A 120 -23.32 -12.57 -11.53
C GLY A 120 -23.59 -12.15 -10.08
N ILE A 121 -23.49 -10.84 -9.75
CA ILE A 121 -23.88 -10.33 -8.41
C ILE A 121 -25.39 -10.42 -8.21
N GLU A 122 -26.18 -10.16 -9.24
CA GLU A 122 -27.65 -10.28 -9.18
C GLU A 122 -28.12 -11.71 -9.01
N MET A 123 -27.31 -12.66 -9.47
CA MET A 123 -27.52 -14.11 -9.29
C MET A 123 -26.97 -14.64 -7.94
N GLY A 124 -26.50 -13.76 -7.06
CA GLY A 124 -25.96 -14.13 -5.75
C GLY A 124 -24.47 -14.41 -5.71
N GLY A 125 -23.71 -14.10 -6.78
CA GLY A 125 -22.26 -14.17 -6.79
C GLY A 125 -21.59 -13.01 -6.05
N VAL A 126 -20.32 -13.17 -5.72
CA VAL A 126 -19.47 -12.15 -5.13
C VAL A 126 -18.40 -11.73 -6.15
N LEU A 127 -18.31 -10.42 -6.41
CA LEU A 127 -17.24 -9.86 -7.25
C LEU A 127 -15.99 -9.71 -6.39
N ASP A 128 -14.94 -10.42 -6.77
CA ASP A 128 -13.61 -10.27 -6.20
C ASP A 128 -12.72 -9.48 -7.15
N VAL A 129 -12.08 -8.44 -6.63
CA VAL A 129 -11.15 -7.59 -7.37
C VAL A 129 -9.73 -7.97 -6.96
N VAL A 130 -9.10 -8.80 -7.78
CA VAL A 130 -7.75 -9.31 -7.54
C VAL A 130 -6.72 -8.19 -7.65
N THR A 131 -6.82 -7.39 -8.71
CA THR A 131 -5.90 -6.30 -8.99
C THR A 131 -6.64 -4.97 -8.94
N ARG A 132 -6.18 -4.05 -8.11
CA ARG A 132 -6.82 -2.74 -7.93
C ARG A 132 -6.11 -1.62 -8.69
N SER A 133 -4.90 -1.87 -9.14
CA SER A 133 -4.07 -0.92 -9.88
C SER A 133 -3.21 -1.67 -10.91
N LEU A 134 -2.89 -1.00 -12.02
CA LEU A 134 -2.04 -1.53 -13.08
C LEU A 134 -0.85 -0.61 -13.29
N GLU A 135 0.35 -1.19 -13.47
CA GLU A 135 1.52 -0.44 -13.89
C GLU A 135 1.49 -0.26 -15.42
N VAL A 136 1.46 1.00 -15.83
CA VAL A 136 1.43 1.38 -17.25
C VAL A 136 2.61 2.28 -17.60
N GLU A 137 3.07 2.17 -18.83
CA GLU A 137 4.08 3.05 -19.41
C GLU A 137 3.38 4.09 -20.28
N CYS A 138 3.53 5.38 -19.93
CA CYS A 138 2.90 6.48 -20.63
C CYS A 138 3.79 7.72 -20.67
N THR A 139 3.41 8.71 -21.47
CA THR A 139 4.00 10.05 -21.47
C THR A 139 3.28 10.93 -20.45
N PRO A 140 3.92 11.99 -19.91
CA PRO A 140 3.30 12.88 -18.91
C PRO A 140 1.97 13.48 -19.36
N ASP A 141 1.83 13.71 -20.67
CA ASP A 141 0.62 14.29 -21.27
C ASP A 141 -0.54 13.30 -21.43
N ALA A 142 -0.25 11.99 -21.42
CA ALA A 142 -1.23 10.92 -21.64
C ALA A 142 -1.53 10.10 -20.37
N VAL A 143 -1.19 10.59 -19.18
CA VAL A 143 -1.46 9.88 -17.92
C VAL A 143 -2.96 9.86 -17.66
N PRO A 144 -3.60 8.67 -17.60
CA PRO A 144 -5.00 8.57 -17.23
C PRO A 144 -5.16 8.69 -15.71
N GLU A 145 -6.24 9.30 -15.26
CA GLU A 145 -6.55 9.36 -13.83
C GLU A 145 -6.92 7.98 -13.28
N PHE A 146 -7.68 7.21 -14.04
CA PHE A 146 -8.08 5.84 -13.73
C PHE A 146 -8.34 5.06 -15.02
N LEU A 147 -8.35 3.74 -14.93
CA LEU A 147 -8.76 2.84 -16.01
C LEU A 147 -10.11 2.23 -15.67
N GLU A 148 -11.06 2.28 -16.61
CA GLU A 148 -12.41 1.73 -16.41
C GLU A 148 -12.43 0.23 -16.76
N LEU A 149 -12.96 -0.56 -15.82
CA LEU A 149 -13.26 -1.99 -16.01
C LEU A 149 -14.77 -2.16 -16.12
N ASP A 150 -15.25 -2.58 -17.28
CA ASP A 150 -16.66 -2.88 -17.47
C ASP A 150 -16.94 -4.32 -17.01
N VAL A 151 -17.65 -4.45 -15.90
CA VAL A 151 -18.02 -5.75 -15.32
C VAL A 151 -19.47 -6.14 -15.62
N ALA A 152 -20.22 -5.34 -16.37
CA ALA A 152 -21.66 -5.55 -16.57
C ALA A 152 -22.01 -6.91 -17.20
N SER A 153 -21.14 -7.43 -18.06
CA SER A 153 -21.35 -8.71 -18.75
C SER A 153 -20.90 -9.94 -17.98
N LEU A 154 -20.29 -9.79 -16.79
CA LEU A 154 -19.72 -10.92 -16.05
C LEU A 154 -20.82 -11.74 -15.35
N GLY A 155 -20.88 -13.05 -15.66
CA GLY A 155 -21.68 -14.04 -14.96
C GLY A 155 -20.92 -14.68 -13.79
N ILE A 156 -21.58 -15.63 -13.12
CA ILE A 156 -20.94 -16.41 -12.06
C ILE A 156 -19.92 -17.38 -12.68
N GLY A 157 -18.68 -17.33 -12.20
CA GLY A 157 -17.55 -18.13 -12.72
C GLY A 157 -16.73 -17.43 -13.79
N ASP A 158 -17.18 -16.25 -14.26
CA ASP A 158 -16.44 -15.49 -15.25
C ASP A 158 -15.32 -14.65 -14.61
N SER A 159 -14.28 -14.40 -15.37
CA SER A 159 -13.15 -13.54 -14.98
C SER A 159 -12.83 -12.53 -16.08
N LEU A 160 -12.44 -11.33 -15.65
CA LEU A 160 -11.96 -10.26 -16.51
C LEU A 160 -10.44 -10.28 -16.52
N HIS A 161 -9.86 -10.21 -17.71
CA HIS A 161 -8.41 -10.26 -17.92
C HIS A 161 -7.88 -8.91 -18.40
N LEU A 162 -6.55 -8.76 -18.37
CA LEU A 162 -5.87 -7.55 -18.85
C LEU A 162 -6.18 -7.27 -20.34
N ALA A 163 -6.44 -8.30 -21.15
CA ALA A 163 -6.82 -8.17 -22.55
C ALA A 163 -8.13 -7.41 -22.79
N ASP A 164 -9.04 -7.43 -21.80
CA ASP A 164 -10.37 -6.84 -21.91
C ASP A 164 -10.41 -5.36 -21.51
N VAL A 165 -9.28 -4.82 -21.02
CA VAL A 165 -9.16 -3.44 -20.59
C VAL A 165 -8.98 -2.52 -21.79
N ARG A 166 -9.75 -1.44 -21.83
CA ARG A 166 -9.59 -0.39 -22.86
C ARG A 166 -8.57 0.63 -22.39
N PHE A 167 -7.42 0.64 -23.04
CA PHE A 167 -6.37 1.63 -22.78
C PHE A 167 -6.59 2.87 -23.66
N PRO A 168 -6.45 4.09 -23.11
CA PRO A 168 -6.42 5.31 -23.90
C PRO A 168 -5.16 5.38 -24.78
N GLU A 169 -5.17 6.27 -25.76
CA GLU A 169 -4.04 6.47 -26.65
C GLU A 169 -2.78 6.90 -25.89
N GLY A 170 -1.64 6.28 -26.21
CA GLY A 170 -0.35 6.58 -25.59
C GLY A 170 -0.07 5.86 -24.26
N VAL A 171 -0.95 4.98 -23.80
CA VAL A 171 -0.80 4.16 -22.60
C VAL A 171 -0.57 2.72 -22.97
N VAL A 172 0.52 2.14 -22.49
CA VAL A 172 0.87 0.74 -22.72
C VAL A 172 1.04 0.03 -21.39
N PRO A 173 0.38 -1.13 -21.16
CA PRO A 173 0.61 -1.89 -19.94
C PRO A 173 2.07 -2.37 -19.88
N THR A 174 2.69 -2.26 -18.72
CA THR A 174 4.06 -2.76 -18.48
C THR A 174 4.06 -4.29 -18.44
N GLU A 175 2.99 -4.87 -17.93
CA GLU A 175 2.81 -6.31 -17.86
C GLU A 175 2.45 -6.88 -19.22
N LYS A 176 3.18 -7.92 -19.59
CA LYS A 176 3.01 -8.60 -20.89
C LYS A 176 2.02 -9.76 -20.83
N ASP A 177 1.66 -10.17 -19.63
CA ASP A 177 0.75 -11.29 -19.44
C ASP A 177 -0.71 -10.83 -19.57
N LEU A 178 -1.23 -10.90 -20.78
CA LEU A 178 -2.61 -10.54 -21.10
C LEU A 178 -3.66 -11.43 -20.40
N ARG A 179 -3.25 -12.57 -19.81
CA ARG A 179 -4.12 -13.48 -19.07
C ARG A 179 -4.23 -13.16 -17.60
N MET A 180 -3.54 -12.12 -17.13
CA MET A 180 -3.64 -11.67 -15.74
C MET A 180 -5.09 -11.35 -15.42
N THR A 181 -5.62 -12.00 -14.38
CA THR A 181 -6.99 -11.76 -13.90
C THR A 181 -7.05 -10.49 -13.10
N LEU A 182 -7.96 -9.60 -13.45
CA LEU A 182 -8.18 -8.33 -12.76
C LEU A 182 -9.35 -8.40 -11.79
N ALA A 183 -10.44 -9.02 -12.23
CA ALA A 183 -11.63 -9.24 -11.41
C ALA A 183 -12.27 -10.58 -11.77
N ALA A 184 -12.93 -11.23 -10.83
CA ALA A 184 -13.66 -12.47 -11.06
C ALA A 184 -14.94 -12.49 -10.22
N VAL A 185 -15.97 -13.17 -10.72
CA VAL A 185 -17.21 -13.37 -9.98
C VAL A 185 -17.27 -14.82 -9.52
N HIS A 186 -17.28 -15.03 -8.22
CA HIS A 186 -17.33 -16.36 -7.61
C HIS A 186 -18.69 -16.61 -6.94
N THR A 187 -19.08 -17.89 -6.85
CA THR A 187 -20.18 -18.28 -5.96
C THR A 187 -19.75 -18.04 -4.51
N PRO A 188 -20.60 -17.46 -3.66
CA PRO A 188 -20.28 -17.36 -2.24
C PRO A 188 -20.07 -18.77 -1.69
N LYS A 189 -18.88 -19.05 -1.19
CA LYS A 189 -18.62 -20.27 -0.41
C LYS A 189 -19.38 -20.07 0.89
N ALA A 190 -20.49 -20.80 1.05
CA ALA A 190 -21.14 -20.86 2.34
C ALA A 190 -20.08 -21.35 3.34
N GLU A 191 -19.64 -20.48 4.22
CA GLU A 191 -18.87 -20.86 5.39
C GLU A 191 -19.78 -21.82 6.15
N ALA A 192 -19.44 -23.13 6.12
CA ALA A 192 -20.12 -24.12 6.92
C ALA A 192 -20.05 -23.63 8.36
N ALA A 193 -21.20 -23.20 8.89
CA ALA A 193 -21.36 -22.93 10.30
C ALA A 193 -20.77 -24.12 11.06
N PRO A 194 -20.01 -23.91 12.16
CA PRO A 194 -19.52 -25.02 12.95
C PRO A 194 -20.75 -25.84 13.38
N VAL A 195 -20.82 -27.07 12.88
CA VAL A 195 -21.84 -28.04 13.28
C VAL A 195 -21.65 -28.18 14.78
N ALA A 196 -22.60 -27.68 15.55
CA ALA A 196 -22.72 -27.99 16.95
C ALA A 196 -22.81 -29.53 17.02
N VAL A 197 -21.80 -30.14 17.59
CA VAL A 197 -21.83 -31.56 17.93
C VAL A 197 -22.86 -31.69 19.03
N GLU A 198 -24.04 -32.12 18.62
CA GLU A 198 -25.10 -32.54 19.54
C GLU A 198 -24.60 -33.70 20.37
N GLU A 199 -24.43 -33.46 21.65
CA GLU A 199 -24.17 -34.42 22.71
C GLU A 199 -25.25 -35.49 22.69
N LEU A 200 -24.95 -36.67 22.19
CA LEU A 200 -25.73 -37.88 22.49
C LEU A 200 -25.24 -38.44 23.81
N ALA A 201 -26.01 -38.12 24.84
CA ALA A 201 -25.98 -38.84 26.11
C ALA A 201 -26.19 -40.34 25.89
N VAL A 202 -25.27 -41.14 26.36
CA VAL A 202 -25.54 -42.54 26.71
C VAL A 202 -25.08 -42.75 28.13
N GLU A 203 -26.10 -42.92 28.94
CA GLU A 203 -26.13 -43.43 30.30
C GLU A 203 -25.54 -44.85 30.37
N GLY A 204 -24.83 -45.16 31.40
CA GLY A 204 -24.53 -46.56 31.72
C GLY A 204 -23.34 -46.80 32.64
N ALA A 205 -23.59 -46.72 33.95
CA ALA A 205 -23.19 -47.61 35.05
C ALA A 205 -21.74 -47.86 35.42
N GLU A 206 -21.46 -47.47 36.66
CA GLU A 206 -20.86 -48.19 37.79
C GLU A 206 -19.43 -48.78 37.72
N GLY A 207 -18.69 -48.40 38.71
CA GLY A 207 -17.61 -49.24 39.22
C GLY A 207 -16.44 -48.51 39.87
N ALA A 208 -16.64 -48.07 41.11
CA ALA A 208 -15.74 -48.10 42.29
C ALA A 208 -14.20 -48.06 42.09
N SER A 209 -13.56 -47.20 42.73
CA SER A 209 -12.84 -47.17 44.00
C SER A 209 -11.41 -46.63 43.90
N VAL A 210 -11.19 -45.60 44.73
CA VAL A 210 -10.13 -45.42 45.75
C VAL A 210 -8.66 -45.26 45.25
N ALA A 211 -8.12 -44.10 45.46
CA ALA A 211 -7.02 -43.73 46.34
C ALA A 211 -6.17 -42.58 45.80
N GLU A 212 -6.26 -41.47 46.49
CA GLU A 212 -5.17 -40.51 46.74
C GLU A 212 -4.11 -41.16 47.68
N PRO A 213 -2.95 -40.58 48.03
CA PRO A 213 -2.35 -39.28 47.74
C PRO A 213 -0.81 -39.28 47.55
N GLY A 214 -0.24 -38.12 47.38
CA GLY A 214 1.16 -37.88 47.79
C GLY A 214 1.97 -37.07 46.78
N ALA A 215 2.05 -35.81 46.95
CA ALA A 215 3.00 -34.95 47.64
C ALA A 215 4.45 -34.91 47.09
N LYS A 216 4.90 -33.64 47.00
CA LYS A 216 6.28 -33.10 47.07
C LYS A 216 6.92 -32.77 45.73
N GLU A 217 7.04 -31.44 45.49
CA GLU A 217 8.19 -30.56 45.82
C GLU A 217 9.51 -30.99 45.18
N GLU A 218 10.02 -30.18 44.30
CA GLU A 218 11.34 -29.54 44.49
C GLU A 218 11.72 -28.63 43.30
N LYS A 219 11.94 -27.38 43.61
CA LYS A 219 12.87 -26.48 42.90
C LYS A 219 14.28 -26.85 43.35
N PRO A 220 15.34 -26.66 42.58
CA PRO A 220 16.25 -25.56 42.82
C PRO A 220 16.79 -24.90 41.56
N GLU A 221 16.82 -23.64 41.50
CA GLU A 221 17.91 -22.64 41.61
C GLU A 221 19.35 -23.17 41.36
N LYS A 222 20.04 -22.47 40.45
CA LYS A 222 21.39 -21.90 40.51
C LYS A 222 21.90 -21.52 39.15
N GLU A 223 22.18 -20.28 38.99
CA GLU A 223 23.43 -19.52 39.21
C GLU A 223 24.32 -19.36 37.97
N ALA A 224 24.38 -18.13 37.54
CA ALA A 224 25.54 -17.30 37.23
C ALA A 224 26.76 -17.91 36.51
N LYS A 225 27.12 -17.27 35.42
CA LYS A 225 28.51 -16.79 35.22
C LYS A 225 28.63 -15.85 34.02
N LYS A 226 28.85 -14.60 34.34
CA LYS A 226 29.67 -13.68 33.57
C LYS A 226 31.12 -14.12 33.63
N PRO A 227 31.92 -13.89 32.61
CA PRO A 227 33.09 -13.05 32.85
C PRO A 227 33.29 -11.97 31.80
N GLU A 228 33.47 -10.85 32.31
CA GLU A 228 34.31 -9.70 31.96
C GLU A 228 35.68 -10.11 31.36
N LYS A 229 36.11 -9.45 30.31
CA LYS A 229 37.52 -9.02 30.17
C LYS A 229 37.68 -7.86 29.22
N GLU A 230 38.27 -6.89 29.80
CA GLU A 230 38.78 -5.63 29.37
C GLU A 230 39.95 -5.68 28.35
N PRO A 231 40.54 -4.53 28.03
CA PRO A 231 40.94 -4.13 26.68
C PRO A 231 42.44 -4.30 26.42
N LYS A 232 42.87 -4.27 25.15
CA LYS A 232 44.27 -3.96 24.85
C LYS A 232 44.41 -2.94 23.72
N LYS A 233 45.01 -1.86 24.15
CA LYS A 233 45.67 -0.76 23.51
C LYS A 233 46.91 -1.23 22.72
N LYS A 234 47.29 -0.40 21.75
CA LYS A 234 48.54 -0.27 20.98
C LYS A 234 48.41 -0.80 19.53
N GLU A 235 48.77 -0.07 18.55
CA GLU A 235 49.76 1.01 18.28
C GLU A 235 49.29 1.87 17.12
#